data_5c537ec4e864a1f2fa1868197aa6bd1b
#
_entry.id   5c537ec4e864a1f2fa1868197aa6bd1b
#
_cell.length_a   1.000
_cell.length_b   1.000
_cell.length_c   1.000
_cell.angle_alpha   90.00
_cell.angle_beta   90.00
_cell.angle_gamma   90.00
#
_symmetry.space_group_name_H-M   'P 1'
#
loop_
_entity.id
_entity.type
_entity.pdbx_description
1 polymer ?
#
loop_
_entity_poly.entity_id
_entity_poly.type
_entity_poly.pdbx_seq_one_letter_code
_entity_poly.pdbx_strand_id
1 'polypeptide(L)'
;MLDYQLVQLCKDNRKESKATTANRRAMFRLFAKQLEENGYNIRKMTPHDLKGRHVNKLLEQWRKDGISTATIKNRMSALRWWAKEINNEGAVKSNVELNIERRVFVTNESKAISLENIDLSKIDENIAQSLRLQDSFGLRREESMKFQPEFALDGQWIDNAKYIVLKPTWTKGKRGRTIPISNENQRKELRKAYALAQKNGGSMIPKEKSYKSHKSNFESVTHALGVGQTHGLRHGYAQTRYLELMGFDCPAVGGFRSLTSEEIAKDKEIRMLISEELGHSRINITSVYLGSWSKK
;
A
#
# COMPACT_ATOMS: atom_id res chain seq x y z
N MET A 1 -32.86 -7.66 2.66
CA MET A 1 -31.87 -8.41 1.87
C MET A 1 -30.55 -8.51 2.62
N LEU A 2 -29.88 -9.63 2.50
CA LEU A 2 -28.64 -9.97 3.22
C LEU A 2 -27.54 -8.88 3.05
N ASP A 3 -27.35 -8.36 1.83
CA ASP A 3 -26.36 -7.32 1.52
C ASP A 3 -26.53 -6.05 2.37
N TYR A 4 -27.75 -5.57 2.53
CA TYR A 4 -28.06 -4.43 3.38
C TYR A 4 -27.75 -4.71 4.85
N GLN A 5 -28.16 -5.88 5.35
CA GLN A 5 -27.92 -6.27 6.75
C GLN A 5 -26.42 -6.42 7.05
N LEU A 6 -25.65 -6.99 6.12
CA LEU A 6 -24.19 -7.10 6.25
C LEU A 6 -23.50 -5.72 6.22
N VAL A 7 -23.99 -4.79 5.41
CA VAL A 7 -23.51 -3.41 5.41
C VAL A 7 -23.85 -2.72 6.75
N GLN A 8 -25.00 -2.99 7.32
CA GLN A 8 -25.39 -2.47 8.63
C GLN A 8 -24.52 -3.06 9.74
N LEU A 9 -24.29 -4.38 9.73
CA LEU A 9 -23.36 -5.03 10.65
C LEU A 9 -21.96 -4.38 10.66
N CYS A 10 -21.47 -3.95 9.47
CA CYS A 10 -20.23 -3.22 9.38
C CYS A 10 -20.29 -1.80 9.96
N LYS A 11 -21.45 -1.15 9.97
CA LYS A 11 -21.61 0.19 10.53
C LYS A 11 -21.69 0.14 12.06
N ASP A 12 -22.36 -0.87 12.58
CA ASP A 12 -22.59 -1.02 14.01
C ASP A 12 -21.32 -1.46 14.75
N ASN A 13 -20.41 -2.18 14.06
CA ASN A 13 -19.16 -2.73 14.61
C ASN A 13 -17.92 -2.01 14.09
N ARG A 14 -17.90 -0.68 14.11
CA ARG A 14 -16.76 0.14 13.65
C ARG A 14 -15.63 0.18 14.67
N LYS A 15 -14.64 -0.68 14.51
CA LYS A 15 -13.38 -0.66 15.29
C LYS A 15 -12.16 -0.28 14.46
N GLU A 16 -12.30 -0.21 13.12
CA GLU A 16 -11.18 -0.01 12.20
C GLU A 16 -11.27 1.31 11.42
N SER A 17 -10.30 1.50 10.52
CA SER A 17 -10.27 2.68 9.64
C SER A 17 -11.49 2.75 8.72
N LYS A 18 -11.89 3.96 8.34
CA LYS A 18 -12.97 4.19 7.35
C LYS A 18 -12.74 3.42 6.05
N ALA A 19 -11.47 3.32 5.60
CA ALA A 19 -11.12 2.57 4.39
C ALA A 19 -11.31 1.06 4.55
N THR A 20 -10.92 0.48 5.68
CA THR A 20 -11.13 -0.94 5.99
C THR A 20 -12.62 -1.27 6.01
N THR A 21 -13.42 -0.44 6.68
CA THR A 21 -14.88 -0.61 6.72
C THR A 21 -15.51 -0.48 5.33
N ALA A 22 -15.06 0.47 4.51
CA ALA A 22 -15.56 0.63 3.13
C ALA A 22 -15.25 -0.60 2.26
N ASN A 23 -14.02 -1.11 2.32
CA ASN A 23 -13.61 -2.30 1.59
C ASN A 23 -14.41 -3.54 2.04
N ARG A 24 -14.63 -3.72 3.34
CA ARG A 24 -15.42 -4.84 3.87
C ARG A 24 -16.87 -4.77 3.40
N ARG A 25 -17.48 -3.58 3.40
CA ARG A 25 -18.84 -3.39 2.85
C ARG A 25 -18.93 -3.75 1.37
N ALA A 26 -17.93 -3.40 0.58
CA ALA A 26 -17.86 -3.78 -0.83
C ALA A 26 -17.74 -5.30 -0.99
N MET A 27 -16.91 -5.97 -0.19
CA MET A 27 -16.80 -7.43 -0.18
C MET A 27 -18.12 -8.10 0.20
N PHE A 28 -18.85 -7.60 1.18
CA PHE A 28 -20.11 -8.18 1.61
C PHE A 28 -21.23 -8.07 0.58
N ARG A 29 -21.27 -6.94 -0.15
CA ARG A 29 -22.18 -6.84 -1.31
C ARG A 29 -21.82 -7.87 -2.39
N LEU A 30 -20.53 -8.05 -2.65
CA LEU A 30 -20.04 -9.05 -3.58
C LEU A 30 -20.42 -10.47 -3.11
N PHE A 31 -20.25 -10.80 -1.83
CA PHE A 31 -20.58 -12.12 -1.29
C PHE A 31 -22.09 -12.42 -1.36
N ALA A 32 -22.93 -11.44 -1.02
CA ALA A 32 -24.39 -11.58 -1.15
C ALA A 32 -24.78 -11.85 -2.61
N LYS A 33 -24.26 -11.06 -3.56
CA LYS A 33 -24.50 -11.27 -4.99
C LYS A 33 -24.04 -12.67 -5.43
N GLN A 34 -22.84 -13.09 -5.08
CA GLN A 34 -22.31 -14.41 -5.45
C GLN A 34 -23.08 -15.57 -4.81
N LEU A 35 -23.59 -15.41 -3.58
CA LEU A 35 -24.47 -16.41 -2.99
C LEU A 35 -25.80 -16.52 -3.75
N GLU A 36 -26.38 -15.40 -4.17
CA GLU A 36 -27.60 -15.39 -5.01
C GLU A 36 -27.36 -16.09 -6.35
N GLU A 37 -26.25 -15.79 -7.03
CA GLU A 37 -25.82 -16.42 -8.28
C GLU A 37 -25.60 -17.94 -8.12
N ASN A 38 -25.25 -18.39 -6.92
CA ASN A 38 -25.12 -19.80 -6.56
C ASN A 38 -26.42 -20.44 -6.01
N GLY A 39 -27.58 -19.80 -6.21
CA GLY A 39 -28.89 -20.35 -5.91
C GLY A 39 -29.37 -20.18 -4.46
N TYR A 40 -28.66 -19.41 -3.63
CA TYR A 40 -29.14 -19.12 -2.27
C TYR A 40 -30.16 -17.98 -2.28
N ASN A 41 -31.26 -18.16 -1.53
CA ASN A 41 -32.28 -17.12 -1.40
C ASN A 41 -31.83 -16.03 -0.40
N ILE A 42 -31.04 -15.05 -0.87
CA ILE A 42 -30.51 -13.97 -0.04
C ILE A 42 -31.59 -13.04 0.53
N ARG A 43 -32.82 -13.08 0.01
CA ARG A 43 -33.94 -12.29 0.55
C ARG A 43 -34.45 -12.87 1.88
N LYS A 44 -34.34 -14.22 2.06
CA LYS A 44 -34.70 -14.92 3.28
C LYS A 44 -33.54 -15.11 4.24
N MET A 45 -32.31 -14.90 3.79
CA MET A 45 -31.10 -15.00 4.63
C MET A 45 -30.89 -13.75 5.49
N THR A 46 -30.43 -14.00 6.71
CA THR A 46 -29.92 -13.02 7.66
C THR A 46 -28.40 -13.19 7.82
N PRO A 47 -27.67 -12.25 8.42
CA PRO A 47 -26.25 -12.45 8.73
C PRO A 47 -25.96 -13.68 9.59
N HIS A 48 -26.89 -14.11 10.45
CA HIS A 48 -26.74 -15.28 11.33
C HIS A 48 -26.85 -16.63 10.59
N ASP A 49 -27.31 -16.63 9.33
CA ASP A 49 -27.43 -17.85 8.53
C ASP A 49 -26.12 -18.29 7.85
N LEU A 50 -25.00 -17.64 8.14
CA LEU A 50 -23.69 -18.04 7.61
C LEU A 50 -23.37 -19.47 8.07
N LYS A 51 -23.07 -20.37 7.12
CA LYS A 51 -22.69 -21.76 7.33
C LYS A 51 -21.48 -22.12 6.47
N GLY A 52 -20.76 -23.17 6.82
CA GLY A 52 -19.62 -23.66 6.06
C GLY A 52 -19.92 -23.91 4.58
N ARG A 53 -21.14 -24.38 4.24
CA ARG A 53 -21.56 -24.58 2.84
C ARG A 53 -21.53 -23.28 2.00
N HIS A 54 -21.87 -22.13 2.61
CA HIS A 54 -21.82 -20.83 1.92
C HIS A 54 -20.38 -20.41 1.66
N VAL A 55 -19.51 -20.60 2.65
CA VAL A 55 -18.07 -20.33 2.55
C VAL A 55 -17.42 -21.21 1.47
N ASN A 56 -17.71 -22.51 1.47
CA ASN A 56 -17.16 -23.45 0.49
C ASN A 56 -17.62 -23.09 -0.92
N LYS A 57 -18.89 -22.72 -1.10
CA LYS A 57 -19.42 -22.33 -2.41
C LYS A 57 -18.79 -21.08 -2.97
N LEU A 58 -18.58 -20.05 -2.12
CA LEU A 58 -17.85 -18.85 -2.51
C LEU A 58 -16.40 -19.17 -2.87
N LEU A 59 -15.73 -20.02 -2.11
CA LEU A 59 -14.34 -20.42 -2.35
C LEU A 59 -14.20 -21.22 -3.65
N GLU A 60 -15.11 -22.14 -3.95
CA GLU A 60 -15.19 -22.88 -5.21
C GLU A 60 -15.31 -21.92 -6.40
N GLN A 61 -16.25 -20.98 -6.32
CA GLN A 61 -16.42 -19.95 -7.36
C GLN A 61 -15.14 -19.15 -7.55
N TRP A 62 -14.50 -18.66 -6.48
CA TRP A 62 -13.27 -17.87 -6.58
C TRP A 62 -12.11 -18.63 -7.22
N ARG A 63 -12.03 -19.94 -6.97
CA ARG A 63 -11.05 -20.82 -7.63
C ARG A 63 -11.37 -20.99 -9.11
N LYS A 64 -12.62 -21.25 -9.45
CA LYS A 64 -13.08 -21.35 -10.84
C LYS A 64 -12.83 -20.06 -11.62
N ASP A 65 -13.04 -18.91 -10.98
CA ASP A 65 -12.83 -17.58 -11.56
C ASP A 65 -11.33 -17.18 -11.63
N GLY A 66 -10.41 -18.06 -11.24
CA GLY A 66 -8.96 -17.79 -11.26
C GLY A 66 -8.51 -16.67 -10.30
N ILE A 67 -9.27 -16.41 -9.23
CA ILE A 67 -8.95 -15.36 -8.26
C ILE A 67 -7.64 -15.68 -7.55
N SER A 68 -6.71 -14.72 -7.51
CA SER A 68 -5.40 -14.91 -6.88
C SER A 68 -5.51 -15.30 -5.40
N THR A 69 -4.57 -16.14 -4.93
CA THR A 69 -4.48 -16.56 -3.51
C THR A 69 -4.48 -15.37 -2.54
N ALA A 70 -3.86 -14.25 -2.92
CA ALA A 70 -3.85 -13.04 -2.11
C ALA A 70 -5.25 -12.45 -1.94
N THR A 71 -6.04 -12.39 -3.01
CA THR A 71 -7.42 -11.89 -3.00
C THR A 71 -8.33 -12.84 -2.24
N ILE A 72 -8.19 -14.16 -2.46
CA ILE A 72 -8.92 -15.18 -1.68
C ILE A 72 -8.69 -14.98 -0.18
N LYS A 73 -7.44 -14.85 0.26
CA LYS A 73 -7.12 -14.62 1.69
C LYS A 73 -7.72 -13.33 2.25
N ASN A 74 -7.76 -12.26 1.46
CA ASN A 74 -8.42 -11.02 1.89
C ASN A 74 -9.93 -11.21 2.03
N ARG A 75 -10.58 -11.92 1.09
CA ARG A 75 -12.00 -12.27 1.16
C ARG A 75 -12.30 -13.20 2.35
N MET A 76 -11.46 -14.21 2.59
CA MET A 76 -11.58 -15.10 3.76
C MET A 76 -11.43 -14.32 5.07
N SER A 77 -10.56 -13.31 5.14
CA SER A 77 -10.47 -12.43 6.32
C SER A 77 -11.80 -11.69 6.59
N ALA A 78 -12.48 -11.23 5.54
CA ALA A 78 -13.79 -10.59 5.67
C ALA A 78 -14.87 -11.59 6.12
N LEU A 79 -14.85 -12.83 5.61
CA LEU A 79 -15.77 -13.89 6.06
C LEU A 79 -15.54 -14.26 7.52
N ARG A 80 -14.28 -14.36 7.99
CA ARG A 80 -13.96 -14.61 9.41
C ARG A 80 -14.41 -13.47 10.30
N TRP A 81 -14.25 -12.23 9.83
CA TRP A 81 -14.78 -11.09 10.56
C TRP A 81 -16.32 -11.18 10.67
N TRP A 82 -17.02 -11.49 9.57
CA TRP A 82 -18.48 -11.71 9.60
C TRP A 82 -18.86 -12.81 10.61
N ALA A 83 -18.23 -13.99 10.53
CA ALA A 83 -18.49 -15.11 11.44
C ALA A 83 -18.28 -14.72 12.91
N LYS A 84 -17.24 -13.95 13.20
CA LYS A 84 -16.96 -13.44 14.54
C LYS A 84 -18.04 -12.50 15.07
N GLU A 85 -18.50 -11.55 14.25
CA GLU A 85 -19.51 -10.57 14.69
C GLU A 85 -20.89 -11.20 14.95
N ILE A 86 -21.12 -12.41 14.45
CA ILE A 86 -22.34 -13.19 14.71
C ILE A 86 -22.12 -14.35 15.69
N ASN A 87 -20.95 -14.43 16.35
CA ASN A 87 -20.55 -15.53 17.26
C ASN A 87 -20.65 -16.92 16.63
N ASN A 88 -20.24 -17.06 15.37
CA ASN A 88 -20.27 -18.32 14.62
C ASN A 88 -18.95 -18.58 13.87
N GLU A 89 -17.81 -18.46 14.59
CA GLU A 89 -16.47 -18.62 14.01
C GLU A 89 -16.26 -19.99 13.36
N GLY A 90 -16.92 -21.03 13.87
CA GLY A 90 -16.89 -22.40 13.32
C GLY A 90 -17.39 -22.52 11.88
N ALA A 91 -18.17 -21.56 11.38
CA ALA A 91 -18.62 -21.53 10.00
C ALA A 91 -17.47 -21.31 8.98
N VAL A 92 -16.34 -20.76 9.40
CA VAL A 92 -15.21 -20.41 8.51
C VAL A 92 -13.95 -21.12 8.97
N LYS A 93 -13.65 -22.26 8.38
CA LYS A 93 -12.48 -23.07 8.65
C LYS A 93 -11.17 -22.31 8.38
N SER A 94 -10.06 -22.82 8.92
CA SER A 94 -8.71 -22.28 8.68
C SER A 94 -8.29 -22.36 7.20
N ASN A 95 -7.27 -21.59 6.81
CA ASN A 95 -6.77 -21.65 5.44
C ASN A 95 -6.19 -23.04 5.10
N VAL A 96 -5.62 -23.74 6.07
CA VAL A 96 -5.05 -25.09 5.89
C VAL A 96 -6.18 -26.09 5.61
N GLU A 97 -7.22 -26.11 6.43
CA GLU A 97 -8.38 -26.99 6.26
C GLU A 97 -9.11 -26.71 4.93
N LEU A 98 -9.09 -25.48 4.45
CA LEU A 98 -9.69 -25.09 3.17
C LEU A 98 -8.73 -25.24 1.99
N ASN A 99 -7.54 -25.81 2.18
CA ASN A 99 -6.51 -25.95 1.16
C ASN A 99 -6.23 -24.62 0.39
N ILE A 100 -6.14 -23.51 1.15
CA ILE A 100 -5.76 -22.21 0.59
C ILE A 100 -4.25 -22.05 0.74
N GLU A 101 -3.55 -21.98 -0.37
CA GLU A 101 -2.10 -21.89 -0.46
C GLU A 101 -1.50 -20.73 0.36
N ARG A 102 -0.22 -20.86 0.72
CA ARG A 102 0.53 -19.77 1.35
C ARG A 102 0.76 -18.64 0.33
N ARG A 103 0.57 -17.39 0.77
CA ARG A 103 0.90 -16.23 -0.06
C ARG A 103 2.41 -16.05 -0.11
N VAL A 104 2.94 -15.94 -1.31
CA VAL A 104 4.33 -15.53 -1.53
C VAL A 104 4.38 -13.99 -1.47
N PHE A 105 5.09 -13.44 -0.50
CA PHE A 105 5.25 -12.00 -0.33
C PHE A 105 6.54 -11.47 -0.95
N VAL A 106 7.60 -12.27 -0.87
CA VAL A 106 8.93 -11.91 -1.36
C VAL A 106 9.17 -12.65 -2.66
N THR A 107 9.36 -11.91 -3.72
CA THR A 107 9.81 -12.38 -5.03
C THR A 107 11.12 -11.68 -5.34
N ASN A 108 12.01 -12.35 -6.09
CA ASN A 108 13.25 -11.71 -6.55
C ASN A 108 13.03 -11.05 -7.93
N GLU A 109 11.85 -10.45 -8.10
CA GLU A 109 11.46 -9.70 -9.28
C GLU A 109 11.17 -8.26 -8.87
N SER A 110 11.79 -7.30 -9.57
CA SER A 110 11.58 -5.89 -9.32
C SER A 110 10.14 -5.49 -9.70
N LYS A 111 9.49 -4.77 -8.79
CA LYS A 111 8.21 -4.10 -9.03
C LYS A 111 8.39 -2.58 -9.12
N ALA A 112 9.62 -2.13 -9.29
CA ALA A 112 9.93 -0.74 -9.50
C ALA A 112 9.32 -0.24 -10.81
N ILE A 113 8.89 1.01 -10.80
CA ILE A 113 8.56 1.78 -12.01
C ILE A 113 9.46 3.00 -12.04
N SER A 114 9.79 3.48 -13.24
CA SER A 114 10.55 4.71 -13.44
C SER A 114 9.65 5.81 -14.01
N LEU A 115 9.94 7.06 -13.66
CA LEU A 115 9.30 8.23 -14.24
C LEU A 115 10.03 8.77 -15.47
N GLU A 116 11.19 8.23 -15.83
CA GLU A 116 12.07 8.74 -16.91
C GLU A 116 11.37 8.85 -18.26
N ASN A 117 10.53 7.87 -18.60
CA ASN A 117 9.82 7.83 -19.88
C ASN A 117 8.41 8.42 -19.81
N ILE A 118 8.07 9.14 -18.73
CA ILE A 118 6.76 9.72 -18.52
C ILE A 118 6.84 11.23 -18.62
N ASP A 119 6.16 11.79 -19.59
CA ASP A 119 6.08 13.25 -19.74
C ASP A 119 5.14 13.87 -18.70
N LEU A 120 5.71 14.19 -17.54
CA LEU A 120 4.98 14.80 -16.43
C LEU A 120 4.63 16.28 -16.68
N SER A 121 5.08 16.90 -17.76
CA SER A 121 4.72 18.28 -18.09
C SER A 121 3.29 18.42 -18.62
N LYS A 122 2.72 17.31 -19.09
CA LYS A 122 1.36 17.24 -19.66
C LYS A 122 0.24 17.02 -18.66
N ILE A 123 0.56 16.93 -17.38
CA ILE A 123 -0.43 16.65 -16.33
C ILE A 123 -0.45 17.77 -15.27
N ASP A 124 -1.48 17.71 -14.41
CA ASP A 124 -1.61 18.59 -13.24
C ASP A 124 -0.30 18.63 -12.44
N GLU A 125 0.26 19.83 -12.21
CA GLU A 125 1.55 20.02 -11.56
C GLU A 125 1.60 19.44 -10.15
N ASN A 126 0.48 19.45 -9.41
CA ASN A 126 0.40 18.88 -8.06
C ASN A 126 0.50 17.36 -8.09
N ILE A 127 -0.10 16.73 -9.11
CA ILE A 127 0.01 15.29 -9.33
C ILE A 127 1.42 14.93 -9.76
N ALA A 128 1.99 15.67 -10.72
CA ALA A 128 3.36 15.48 -11.16
C ALA A 128 4.35 15.58 -9.98
N GLN A 129 4.20 16.60 -9.15
CA GLN A 129 5.08 16.80 -8.00
C GLN A 129 4.86 15.72 -6.92
N SER A 130 3.63 15.25 -6.71
CA SER A 130 3.36 14.11 -5.83
C SER A 130 4.04 12.83 -6.32
N LEU A 131 4.11 12.58 -7.64
CA LEU A 131 4.83 11.44 -8.22
C LEU A 131 6.35 11.58 -8.01
N ARG A 132 6.92 12.77 -8.26
CA ARG A 132 8.36 13.03 -8.03
C ARG A 132 8.75 12.85 -6.57
N LEU A 133 7.90 13.26 -5.62
CA LEU A 133 8.13 13.05 -4.19
C LEU A 133 8.05 11.57 -3.81
N GLN A 134 7.18 10.77 -4.45
CA GLN A 134 7.15 9.32 -4.25
C GLN A 134 8.43 8.66 -4.75
N ASP A 135 8.92 9.08 -5.89
CA ASP A 135 10.16 8.58 -6.51
C ASP A 135 11.39 8.96 -5.68
N SER A 136 11.55 10.24 -5.35
CA SER A 136 12.75 10.75 -4.67
C SER A 136 12.85 10.36 -3.19
N PHE A 137 11.74 10.16 -2.47
CA PHE A 137 11.71 9.92 -1.03
C PHE A 137 10.98 8.63 -0.63
N GLY A 138 10.57 7.82 -1.58
CA GLY A 138 9.80 6.61 -1.30
C GLY A 138 8.49 6.87 -0.59
N LEU A 139 7.87 8.04 -0.74
CA LEU A 139 6.62 8.38 -0.08
C LEU A 139 5.48 7.48 -0.55
N ARG A 140 4.53 7.17 0.35
CA ARG A 140 3.27 6.60 -0.09
C ARG A 140 2.44 7.66 -0.79
N ARG A 141 1.55 7.25 -1.69
CA ARG A 141 0.64 8.16 -2.41
C ARG A 141 -0.05 9.18 -1.50
N GLU A 142 -0.61 8.75 -0.38
CA GLU A 142 -1.28 9.64 0.56
C GLU A 142 -0.31 10.61 1.21
N GLU A 143 0.89 10.16 1.56
CA GLU A 143 1.95 10.97 2.14
C GLU A 143 2.38 12.07 1.18
N SER A 144 2.60 11.74 -0.11
CA SER A 144 3.04 12.69 -1.13
C SER A 144 1.97 13.74 -1.46
N MET A 145 0.69 13.35 -1.53
CA MET A 145 -0.40 14.31 -1.75
C MET A 145 -0.60 15.26 -0.57
N LYS A 146 -0.47 14.76 0.66
CA LYS A 146 -0.63 15.56 1.88
C LYS A 146 0.65 16.30 2.31
N PHE A 147 1.72 16.15 1.56
CA PHE A 147 3.03 16.70 1.91
C PHE A 147 2.97 18.22 2.08
N GLN A 148 3.52 18.69 3.19
CA GLN A 148 3.66 20.11 3.55
C GLN A 148 5.15 20.37 3.73
N PRO A 149 5.83 20.97 2.75
CA PRO A 149 7.28 21.12 2.77
C PRO A 149 7.79 21.92 3.97
N GLU A 150 7.09 22.99 4.37
CA GLU A 150 7.46 23.80 5.52
C GLU A 150 7.49 22.97 6.83
N PHE A 151 6.45 22.18 7.06
CA PHE A 151 6.44 21.25 8.20
C PHE A 151 7.54 20.18 8.07
N ALA A 152 7.69 19.63 6.85
CA ALA A 152 8.64 18.54 6.63
C ALA A 152 10.10 18.95 6.81
N LEU A 153 10.42 20.21 6.58
CA LEU A 153 11.75 20.77 6.78
C LEU A 153 12.11 20.97 8.25
N ASP A 154 11.13 20.96 9.15
CA ASP A 154 11.36 21.04 10.61
C ASP A 154 12.26 22.23 11.02
N GLY A 155 12.02 23.40 10.43
CA GLY A 155 12.82 24.60 10.64
C GLY A 155 14.17 24.64 9.90
N GLN A 156 14.52 23.62 9.12
CA GLN A 156 15.75 23.59 8.33
C GLN A 156 15.60 24.38 7.02
N TRP A 157 16.68 25.01 6.55
CA TRP A 157 16.75 25.53 5.20
C TRP A 157 16.95 24.39 4.20
N ILE A 158 16.24 24.42 3.07
CA ILE A 158 16.25 23.34 2.07
C ILE A 158 17.66 22.94 1.66
N ASP A 159 18.53 23.93 1.44
CA ASP A 159 19.88 23.68 0.94
C ASP A 159 20.78 22.96 1.95
N ASN A 160 20.52 23.15 3.25
CA ASN A 160 21.27 22.54 4.35
C ASN A 160 20.49 21.45 5.09
N ALA A 161 19.24 21.18 4.68
CA ALA A 161 18.40 20.19 5.33
C ALA A 161 19.04 18.80 5.22
N LYS A 162 19.11 18.09 6.35
CA LYS A 162 19.67 16.73 6.43
C LYS A 162 18.61 15.67 6.26
N TYR A 163 17.38 15.99 6.55
CA TYR A 163 16.23 15.07 6.52
C TYR A 163 14.92 15.83 6.32
N ILE A 164 13.89 15.08 5.97
CA ILE A 164 12.50 15.53 6.03
C ILE A 164 11.76 14.75 7.11
N VAL A 165 10.78 15.41 7.77
CA VAL A 165 9.90 14.82 8.78
C VAL A 165 8.52 14.58 8.18
N LEU A 166 7.97 13.38 8.32
CA LEU A 166 6.62 13.06 7.92
C LEU A 166 5.66 13.10 9.11
N LYS A 167 4.62 13.91 8.97
CA LYS A 167 3.59 14.08 9.99
C LYS A 167 2.80 12.80 10.23
N PRO A 168 2.55 12.39 11.49
CA PRO A 168 1.80 11.16 11.79
C PRO A 168 0.46 11.05 11.07
N THR A 169 -0.25 12.19 10.90
CA THR A 169 -1.56 12.22 10.23
C THR A 169 -1.51 11.93 8.72
N TRP A 170 -0.34 11.98 8.09
CA TRP A 170 -0.17 11.62 6.67
C TRP A 170 0.12 10.14 6.48
N THR A 171 0.65 9.50 7.52
CA THR A 171 1.20 8.16 7.44
C THR A 171 0.19 7.08 7.82
N LYS A 172 0.31 5.90 7.20
CA LYS A 172 -0.47 4.74 7.59
C LYS A 172 -0.08 4.30 9.01
N GLY A 173 -1.08 4.16 9.88
CA GLY A 173 -0.86 3.77 11.27
C GLY A 173 -0.43 4.92 12.17
N LYS A 174 -0.50 6.17 11.71
CA LYS A 174 -0.19 7.39 12.47
C LYS A 174 1.22 7.38 13.08
N ARG A 175 2.20 6.84 12.37
CA ARG A 175 3.61 6.84 12.80
C ARG A 175 4.37 7.84 11.94
N GLY A 176 4.82 8.94 12.58
CA GLY A 176 5.77 9.87 11.96
C GLY A 176 7.10 9.18 11.72
N ARG A 177 7.90 9.72 10.80
CA ARG A 177 9.26 9.28 10.54
C ARG A 177 10.08 10.37 9.90
N THR A 178 11.37 10.22 9.95
CA THR A 178 12.33 11.02 9.20
C THR A 178 12.84 10.24 7.98
N ILE A 179 13.14 10.94 6.90
CA ILE A 179 13.78 10.39 5.71
C ILE A 179 14.98 11.28 5.40
N PRO A 180 16.19 10.72 5.25
CA PRO A 180 17.38 11.50 4.96
C PRO A 180 17.30 12.13 3.57
N ILE A 181 17.96 13.29 3.43
CA ILE A 181 18.22 13.92 2.14
C ILE A 181 19.66 13.57 1.78
N SER A 182 19.84 12.63 0.86
CA SER A 182 21.14 12.07 0.50
C SER A 182 21.71 12.61 -0.80
N ASN A 183 20.89 13.27 -1.65
CA ASN A 183 21.33 13.71 -2.96
C ASN A 183 20.64 15.01 -3.43
N GLU A 184 21.22 15.61 -4.46
CA GLU A 184 20.74 16.90 -5.00
C GLU A 184 19.39 16.78 -5.73
N ASN A 185 19.05 15.61 -6.28
CA ASN A 185 17.73 15.41 -6.88
C ASN A 185 16.62 15.54 -5.83
N GLN A 186 16.82 15.00 -4.64
CA GLN A 186 15.88 15.17 -3.53
C GLN A 186 15.72 16.65 -3.15
N ARG A 187 16.81 17.42 -3.09
CA ARG A 187 16.76 18.87 -2.81
C ARG A 187 16.00 19.63 -3.88
N LYS A 188 16.28 19.32 -5.15
CA LYS A 188 15.60 19.90 -6.31
C LYS A 188 14.08 19.68 -6.23
N GLU A 189 13.66 18.46 -5.94
CA GLU A 189 12.23 18.16 -5.84
C GLU A 189 11.58 18.77 -4.59
N LEU A 190 12.30 18.93 -3.49
CA LEU A 190 11.85 19.71 -2.33
C LEU A 190 11.65 21.19 -2.66
N ARG A 191 12.58 21.83 -3.39
CA ARG A 191 12.43 23.25 -3.80
C ARG A 191 11.17 23.44 -4.65
N LYS A 192 10.92 22.53 -5.61
CA LYS A 192 9.69 22.55 -6.42
C LYS A 192 8.44 22.35 -5.59
N ALA A 193 8.46 21.36 -4.69
CA ALA A 193 7.34 21.10 -3.78
C ALA A 193 7.07 22.30 -2.87
N TYR A 194 8.11 22.97 -2.37
CA TYR A 194 7.98 24.17 -1.54
C TYR A 194 7.32 25.30 -2.32
N ALA A 195 7.84 25.64 -3.50
CA ALA A 195 7.28 26.68 -4.35
C ALA A 195 5.81 26.42 -4.74
N LEU A 196 5.48 25.15 -5.02
CA LEU A 196 4.11 24.76 -5.36
C LEU A 196 3.18 24.83 -4.14
N ALA A 197 3.64 24.39 -2.97
CA ALA A 197 2.88 24.45 -1.74
C ALA A 197 2.53 25.88 -1.32
N GLN A 198 3.40 26.84 -1.55
CA GLN A 198 3.10 28.26 -1.30
C GLN A 198 1.88 28.75 -2.10
N LYS A 199 1.73 28.31 -3.36
CA LYS A 199 0.57 28.64 -4.19
C LYS A 199 -0.70 27.92 -3.71
N ASN A 200 -0.57 26.75 -3.07
CA ASN A 200 -1.67 25.87 -2.67
C ASN A 200 -2.11 26.04 -1.20
N GLY A 201 -1.58 26.99 -0.48
CA GLY A 201 -1.88 27.15 0.95
C GLY A 201 -1.15 26.14 1.87
N GLY A 202 0.04 25.72 1.48
CA GLY A 202 1.00 24.98 2.31
C GLY A 202 1.11 23.48 2.04
N SER A 203 0.36 22.91 1.09
CA SER A 203 0.40 21.46 0.80
C SER A 203 0.39 21.14 -0.69
N MET A 204 0.59 19.85 -1.04
CA MET A 204 0.45 19.39 -2.45
C MET A 204 -1.02 19.28 -2.88
N ILE A 205 -1.98 19.40 -1.97
CA ILE A 205 -3.41 19.45 -2.33
C ILE A 205 -3.75 20.91 -2.65
N PRO A 206 -4.27 21.22 -3.85
CA PRO A 206 -4.74 22.55 -4.18
C PRO A 206 -5.77 23.05 -3.16
N LYS A 207 -5.70 24.33 -2.81
CA LYS A 207 -6.52 24.96 -1.76
C LYS A 207 -8.03 24.77 -1.97
N GLU A 208 -8.47 24.76 -3.23
CA GLU A 208 -9.87 24.59 -3.63
C GLU A 208 -10.34 23.12 -3.68
N LYS A 209 -9.45 22.15 -3.51
CA LYS A 209 -9.76 20.72 -3.60
C LYS A 209 -9.76 20.04 -2.24
N SER A 210 -10.76 19.19 -1.99
CA SER A 210 -10.70 18.25 -0.89
C SER A 210 -9.69 17.11 -1.18
N TYR A 211 -9.14 16.48 -0.14
CA TYR A 211 -8.31 15.27 -0.32
C TYR A 211 -9.01 14.19 -1.15
N LYS A 212 -10.33 14.00 -0.97
CA LYS A 212 -11.09 12.99 -1.70
C LYS A 212 -11.14 13.30 -3.20
N SER A 213 -11.42 14.55 -3.56
CA SER A 213 -11.45 15.01 -4.95
C SER A 213 -10.06 14.94 -5.58
N HIS A 214 -9.02 15.44 -4.88
CA HIS A 214 -7.65 15.38 -5.39
C HIS A 214 -7.17 13.94 -5.57
N LYS A 215 -7.48 13.03 -4.64
CA LYS A 215 -7.18 11.60 -4.76
C LYS A 215 -7.86 10.97 -5.98
N SER A 216 -9.13 11.28 -6.24
CA SER A 216 -9.84 10.74 -7.41
C SER A 216 -9.20 11.22 -8.72
N ASN A 217 -8.82 12.50 -8.78
CA ASN A 217 -8.09 13.05 -9.92
C ASN A 217 -6.72 12.40 -10.10
N PHE A 218 -5.96 12.22 -9.01
CA PHE A 218 -4.68 11.51 -9.01
C PHE A 218 -4.82 10.09 -9.59
N GLU A 219 -5.82 9.34 -9.13
CA GLU A 219 -6.08 7.97 -9.60
C GLU A 219 -6.43 7.93 -11.10
N SER A 220 -7.25 8.86 -11.56
CA SER A 220 -7.62 8.98 -12.99
C SER A 220 -6.41 9.32 -13.86
N VAL A 221 -5.64 10.33 -13.48
CA VAL A 221 -4.46 10.78 -14.25
C VAL A 221 -3.39 9.71 -14.29
N THR A 222 -3.06 9.08 -13.15
CA THR A 222 -2.03 8.03 -13.12
C THR A 222 -2.44 6.77 -13.87
N HIS A 223 -3.74 6.47 -13.91
CA HIS A 223 -4.26 5.37 -14.73
C HIS A 223 -4.10 5.69 -16.23
N ALA A 224 -4.44 6.91 -16.65
CA ALA A 224 -4.28 7.35 -18.04
C ALA A 224 -2.81 7.37 -18.51
N LEU A 225 -1.87 7.65 -17.59
CA LEU A 225 -0.43 7.57 -17.85
C LEU A 225 0.14 6.14 -17.85
N GLY A 226 -0.68 5.11 -17.59
CA GLY A 226 -0.19 3.74 -17.45
C GLY A 226 0.57 3.44 -16.16
N VAL A 227 0.63 4.38 -15.20
CA VAL A 227 1.31 4.25 -13.90
C VAL A 227 0.33 4.05 -12.75
N GLY A 228 -0.81 3.42 -12.98
CA GLY A 228 -1.89 3.27 -12.00
C GLY A 228 -1.47 2.68 -10.64
N GLN A 229 -0.36 1.96 -10.58
CA GLN A 229 0.20 1.42 -9.33
C GLN A 229 1.46 2.15 -8.89
N THR A 230 1.34 3.43 -8.54
CA THR A 230 2.47 4.30 -8.14
C THR A 230 3.31 3.78 -6.96
N HIS A 231 2.87 2.70 -6.28
CA HIS A 231 3.68 2.04 -5.26
C HIS A 231 5.00 1.47 -5.80
N GLY A 232 5.08 1.24 -7.11
CA GLY A 232 6.32 0.87 -7.80
C GLY A 232 7.43 1.92 -7.68
N LEU A 233 7.11 3.22 -7.60
CA LEU A 233 8.09 4.28 -7.33
C LEU A 233 8.81 4.09 -5.99
N ARG A 234 8.07 3.64 -4.98
CA ARG A 234 8.64 3.33 -3.67
C ARG A 234 9.50 2.07 -3.70
N HIS A 235 9.22 1.11 -4.60
CA HIS A 235 10.14 -0.01 -4.86
C HIS A 235 11.44 0.52 -5.49
N GLY A 236 11.36 1.41 -6.47
CA GLY A 236 12.51 2.07 -7.08
C GLY A 236 13.38 2.77 -6.03
N TYR A 237 12.79 3.64 -5.21
CA TYR A 237 13.49 4.31 -4.13
C TYR A 237 14.26 3.31 -3.21
N ALA A 238 13.60 2.26 -2.76
CA ALA A 238 14.22 1.28 -1.86
C ALA A 238 15.41 0.57 -2.52
N GLN A 239 15.28 0.22 -3.81
CA GLN A 239 16.33 -0.47 -4.58
C GLN A 239 17.52 0.45 -4.86
N THR A 240 17.28 1.70 -5.28
CA THR A 240 18.31 2.70 -5.47
C THR A 240 19.03 3.02 -4.15
N ARG A 241 18.27 3.18 -3.07
CA ARG A 241 18.83 3.44 -1.75
C ARG A 241 19.71 2.29 -1.25
N TYR A 242 19.29 1.06 -1.54
CA TYR A 242 20.09 -0.13 -1.23
C TYR A 242 21.42 -0.13 -2.02
N LEU A 243 21.37 0.15 -3.31
CA LEU A 243 22.56 0.24 -4.15
C LEU A 243 23.52 1.34 -3.65
N GLU A 244 23.02 2.53 -3.30
CA GLU A 244 23.82 3.62 -2.74
C GLU A 244 24.57 3.21 -1.46
N LEU A 245 23.91 2.47 -0.58
CA LEU A 245 24.47 2.10 0.73
C LEU A 245 25.31 0.82 0.70
N MET A 246 24.93 -0.14 -0.11
CA MET A 246 25.59 -1.46 -0.18
C MET A 246 26.74 -1.47 -1.20
N GLY A 247 26.59 -0.70 -2.29
CA GLY A 247 27.54 -0.64 -3.42
C GLY A 247 27.27 -1.66 -4.52
N PHE A 248 26.18 -2.46 -4.41
CA PHE A 248 25.73 -3.41 -5.42
C PHE A 248 24.22 -3.65 -5.33
N ASP A 249 23.65 -4.20 -6.42
CA ASP A 249 22.22 -4.43 -6.58
C ASP A 249 21.64 -5.42 -5.57
N CYS A 250 20.40 -5.19 -5.17
CA CYS A 250 19.64 -6.12 -4.34
C CYS A 250 19.08 -7.30 -5.16
N PRO A 251 18.68 -8.42 -4.52
CA PRO A 251 18.16 -9.60 -5.21
C PRO A 251 16.97 -9.34 -6.13
N ALA A 252 16.12 -8.35 -5.83
CA ALA A 252 14.96 -8.03 -6.65
C ALA A 252 15.33 -7.44 -8.03
N VAL A 253 16.51 -6.86 -8.18
CA VAL A 253 17.01 -6.27 -9.44
C VAL A 253 17.93 -7.25 -10.19
N GLY A 254 18.08 -8.48 -9.69
CA GLY A 254 18.93 -9.50 -10.30
C GLY A 254 20.32 -9.60 -9.67
N GLY A 255 20.56 -8.93 -8.55
CA GLY A 255 21.83 -8.92 -7.82
C GLY A 255 22.13 -10.22 -7.08
N PHE A 256 22.03 -11.38 -7.76
CA PHE A 256 22.35 -12.66 -7.15
C PHE A 256 23.87 -12.86 -7.01
N ARG A 257 24.35 -12.92 -5.76
CA ARG A 257 25.73 -13.24 -5.40
C ARG A 257 25.77 -13.93 -4.03
N SER A 258 26.89 -14.62 -3.75
CA SER A 258 27.18 -15.05 -2.39
C SER A 258 27.75 -13.88 -1.60
N LEU A 259 27.20 -13.65 -0.42
CA LEU A 259 27.67 -12.60 0.49
C LEU A 259 28.69 -13.16 1.47
N THR A 260 29.71 -12.38 1.80
CA THR A 260 30.60 -12.65 2.95
C THR A 260 29.86 -12.42 4.27
N SER A 261 30.43 -12.86 5.37
CA SER A 261 29.83 -12.65 6.71
C SER A 261 29.67 -11.16 7.04
N GLU A 262 30.63 -10.34 6.62
CA GLU A 262 30.59 -8.87 6.80
C GLU A 262 29.48 -8.23 5.93
N GLU A 263 29.36 -8.67 4.67
CA GLU A 263 28.31 -8.20 3.78
C GLU A 263 26.91 -8.60 4.26
N ILE A 264 26.76 -9.78 4.88
CA ILE A 264 25.49 -10.22 5.50
C ILE A 264 25.12 -9.30 6.68
N ALA A 265 26.09 -8.95 7.53
CA ALA A 265 25.87 -8.03 8.64
C ALA A 265 25.45 -6.64 8.11
N LYS A 266 26.19 -6.11 7.14
CA LYS A 266 25.92 -4.83 6.49
C LYS A 266 24.56 -4.82 5.77
N ASP A 267 24.18 -5.88 5.04
CA ASP A 267 22.87 -6.03 4.40
C ASP A 267 21.74 -5.92 5.42
N LYS A 268 21.89 -6.56 6.58
CA LYS A 268 20.89 -6.50 7.64
C LYS A 268 20.70 -5.08 8.19
N GLU A 269 21.79 -4.37 8.43
CA GLU A 269 21.76 -2.97 8.91
C GLU A 269 21.09 -2.05 7.87
N ILE A 270 21.50 -2.15 6.60
CA ILE A 270 20.95 -1.35 5.51
C ILE A 270 19.46 -1.63 5.32
N ARG A 271 19.04 -2.90 5.38
CA ARG A 271 17.62 -3.25 5.29
C ARG A 271 16.82 -2.68 6.45
N MET A 272 17.38 -2.58 7.65
CA MET A 272 16.72 -1.96 8.79
C MET A 272 16.59 -0.46 8.55
N LEU A 273 17.64 0.22 8.14
CA LEU A 273 17.67 1.65 7.83
C LEU A 273 16.62 1.99 6.76
N ILE A 274 16.59 1.27 5.64
CA ILE A 274 15.58 1.45 4.60
C ILE A 274 14.17 1.14 5.13
N SER A 275 14.02 0.15 6.01
CA SER A 275 12.74 -0.17 6.65
C SER A 275 12.21 1.02 7.45
N GLU A 276 13.07 1.71 8.18
CA GLU A 276 12.73 2.90 8.96
C GLU A 276 12.38 4.09 8.06
N GLU A 277 13.19 4.38 7.05
CA GLU A 277 12.92 5.39 6.03
C GLU A 277 11.55 5.16 5.36
N LEU A 278 11.21 3.90 5.11
CA LEU A 278 9.91 3.50 4.57
C LEU A 278 8.79 3.45 5.64
N GLY A 279 9.06 3.69 6.92
CA GLY A 279 8.10 3.66 8.01
C GLY A 279 7.55 2.26 8.30
N HIS A 280 8.44 1.28 8.27
CA HIS A 280 8.20 -0.08 8.72
C HIS A 280 9.04 -0.35 9.96
N SER A 281 8.54 -1.21 10.86
CA SER A 281 9.25 -1.59 12.10
C SER A 281 9.88 -2.97 12.01
N ARG A 282 9.91 -3.58 10.81
CA ARG A 282 10.36 -4.97 10.64
C ARG A 282 11.13 -5.14 9.33
N ILE A 283 12.33 -5.72 9.40
CA ILE A 283 13.16 -6.04 8.23
C ILE A 283 12.43 -6.91 7.19
N ASN A 284 11.62 -7.86 7.65
CA ASN A 284 10.89 -8.77 6.74
C ASN A 284 10.01 -8.04 5.71
N ILE A 285 9.56 -6.81 6.03
CA ILE A 285 8.77 -6.02 5.08
C ILE A 285 9.67 -5.42 3.99
N THR A 286 10.92 -5.08 4.32
CA THR A 286 11.89 -4.57 3.35
C THR A 286 12.24 -5.61 2.28
N SER A 287 12.19 -6.89 2.62
CA SER A 287 12.39 -7.98 1.65
C SER A 287 11.34 -8.01 0.54
N VAL A 288 10.16 -7.41 0.73
CA VAL A 288 9.14 -7.25 -0.33
C VAL A 288 9.63 -6.30 -1.43
N TYR A 289 10.49 -5.33 -1.08
CA TYR A 289 11.06 -4.34 -2.00
C TYR A 289 12.38 -4.80 -2.61
N LEU A 290 13.22 -5.43 -1.81
CA LEU A 290 14.61 -5.73 -2.13
C LEU A 290 14.85 -7.20 -2.55
N GLY A 291 13.87 -8.08 -2.37
CA GLY A 291 14.07 -9.52 -2.54
C GLY A 291 14.82 -10.17 -1.36
N SER A 292 15.19 -11.43 -1.55
CA SER A 292 15.89 -12.25 -0.54
C SER A 292 17.10 -12.92 -1.15
N TRP A 293 18.23 -12.91 -0.42
CA TRP A 293 19.44 -13.65 -0.78
C TRP A 293 19.31 -15.16 -0.61
N SER A 294 18.34 -15.63 0.18
CA SER A 294 18.08 -17.05 0.34
C SER A 294 17.53 -17.61 -0.99
N LYS A 295 18.21 -18.60 -1.56
CA LYS A 295 17.61 -19.44 -2.61
C LYS A 295 16.37 -20.10 -2.03
N LYS A 296 15.22 -19.94 -2.69
CA LYS A 296 14.03 -20.75 -2.38
C LYS A 296 14.25 -22.18 -2.85
#